data_86e81d054656f0174adf7fe6a8d6b623
#
_entry.id   86e81d054656f0174adf7fe6a8d6b623
#
_cell.length_a   1.000
_cell.length_b   1.000
_cell.length_c   1.000
_cell.angle_alpha   90.00
_cell.angle_beta   90.00
_cell.angle_gamma   90.00
#
_symmetry.space_group_name_H-M   'P 1'
#
loop_
_entity.id
_entity.type
_entity.pdbx_description
1 polymer ?
#
loop_
_entity_poly.entity_id
_entity_poly.type
_entity_poly.pdbx_seq_one_letter_code
_entity_poly.pdbx_strand_id
1 'polypeptide(L)'
;MEVTRLGLGLAEIPRHDDSQSDVEAAGRILNAALDGGINFLDTSACYGETEEMMGKTVAHRRDEYFLATKCGHVTGGATGQAWSVETIEQSIDRSLKRLQTDHIDLVQLHSCPLEVLEQGDVIEALQRARDAGKTRFIGHSGDNEAARWAVESGHFDTLQTSYNLVEQHGHTKNLLSLAGEKEMGTIIKRPVANGVWGKTSSPYAYGDEYHRRSEIMRELGPIGDEPGDPYMLTMGFTLAHPNVDVAIVGSHNPAHVRSNIEMVENQLPIADSVVQEIYRRFEQLEDDWRQLT
;
A
#
# COMPACT_ATOMS: atom_id res chain seq x y z
N MET A 1 17.16 8.14 -2.42
CA MET A 1 16.05 8.99 -2.97
C MET A 1 15.08 9.21 -1.83
N GLU A 2 14.65 10.42 -1.62
CA GLU A 2 13.57 10.75 -0.71
C GLU A 2 12.23 10.44 -1.41
N VAL A 3 11.29 9.79 -0.70
CA VAL A 3 10.00 9.41 -1.28
C VAL A 3 8.90 10.39 -0.89
N THR A 4 7.93 10.58 -1.77
CA THR A 4 6.74 11.44 -1.50
C THR A 4 5.79 10.74 -0.53
N ARG A 5 5.11 11.52 0.31
CA ARG A 5 4.12 11.00 1.27
C ARG A 5 2.89 10.38 0.61
N LEU A 6 2.58 10.80 -0.61
CA LEU A 6 1.58 10.17 -1.48
C LEU A 6 2.30 9.27 -2.47
N GLY A 7 1.96 7.98 -2.49
CA GLY A 7 2.40 7.00 -3.46
C GLY A 7 1.25 6.54 -4.35
N LEU A 8 1.57 5.97 -5.51
CA LEU A 8 0.58 5.36 -6.40
C LEU A 8 0.57 3.84 -6.21
N GLY A 9 -0.58 3.30 -5.75
CA GLY A 9 -0.86 1.86 -5.70
C GLY A 9 -1.46 1.39 -7.04
N LEU A 10 -0.95 0.30 -7.58
CA LEU A 10 -1.27 -0.15 -8.94
C LEU A 10 -2.24 -1.34 -9.00
N ALA A 11 -2.79 -1.77 -7.87
CA ALA A 11 -3.77 -2.86 -7.82
C ALA A 11 -5.05 -2.58 -8.62
N GLU A 12 -5.40 -1.31 -8.76
CA GLU A 12 -6.60 -0.83 -9.45
C GLU A 12 -6.34 -0.36 -10.90
N ILE A 13 -5.12 -0.50 -11.41
CA ILE A 13 -4.83 -0.18 -12.82
C ILE A 13 -5.55 -1.17 -13.73
N PRO A 14 -5.99 -0.75 -14.93
CA PRO A 14 -7.17 -1.26 -15.63
C PRO A 14 -7.26 -2.76 -15.71
N ARG A 15 -8.42 -3.26 -15.35
CA ARG A 15 -8.85 -4.66 -15.52
C ARG A 15 -9.92 -4.73 -16.61
N HIS A 16 -9.61 -4.26 -17.82
CA HIS A 16 -10.49 -4.39 -18.96
C HIS A 16 -10.05 -5.56 -19.83
N ASP A 17 -10.95 -6.09 -20.65
CA ASP A 17 -10.69 -7.26 -21.51
C ASP A 17 -9.88 -6.92 -22.79
N ASP A 18 -9.45 -5.68 -22.96
CA ASP A 18 -8.69 -5.21 -24.14
C ASP A 18 -7.27 -4.74 -23.75
N SER A 19 -6.30 -5.64 -23.94
CA SER A 19 -4.93 -5.48 -23.47
C SER A 19 -4.17 -4.25 -23.97
N GLN A 20 -4.50 -3.72 -25.16
CA GLN A 20 -3.79 -2.56 -25.70
C GLN A 20 -4.34 -1.25 -25.14
N SER A 21 -5.63 -1.11 -25.02
CA SER A 21 -6.24 0.07 -24.39
C SER A 21 -5.85 0.18 -22.91
N ASP A 22 -5.61 -0.95 -22.26
CA ASP A 22 -5.19 -1.03 -20.87
C ASP A 22 -3.75 -0.53 -20.66
N VAL A 23 -2.80 -0.87 -21.54
CA VAL A 23 -1.44 -0.34 -21.50
C VAL A 23 -1.40 1.17 -21.67
N GLU A 24 -2.16 1.72 -22.63
CA GLU A 24 -2.25 3.17 -22.82
C GLU A 24 -2.92 3.88 -21.63
N ALA A 25 -3.97 3.28 -21.06
CA ALA A 25 -4.63 3.81 -19.87
C ALA A 25 -3.69 3.79 -18.66
N ALA A 26 -2.97 2.70 -18.44
CA ALA A 26 -1.94 2.60 -17.41
C ALA A 26 -0.86 3.66 -17.62
N GLY A 27 -0.38 3.84 -18.84
CA GLY A 27 0.60 4.87 -19.19
C GLY A 27 0.13 6.28 -18.85
N ARG A 28 -1.15 6.63 -19.12
CA ARG A 28 -1.70 7.94 -18.76
C ARG A 28 -1.75 8.16 -17.24
N ILE A 29 -2.05 7.12 -16.46
CA ILE A 29 -2.11 7.20 -14.99
C ILE A 29 -0.69 7.34 -14.42
N LEU A 30 0.24 6.47 -14.84
CA LEU A 30 1.62 6.46 -14.38
C LEU A 30 2.34 7.79 -14.71
N ASN A 31 2.19 8.28 -15.94
CA ASN A 31 2.77 9.57 -16.31
C ASN A 31 2.12 10.73 -15.55
N ALA A 32 0.80 10.71 -15.32
CA ALA A 32 0.15 11.76 -14.52
C ALA A 32 0.67 11.79 -13.07
N ALA A 33 1.01 10.64 -12.49
CA ALA A 33 1.61 10.55 -11.17
C ALA A 33 3.04 11.11 -11.16
N LEU A 34 3.89 10.66 -12.08
CA LEU A 34 5.28 11.11 -12.17
C LEU A 34 5.40 12.60 -12.52
N ASP A 35 4.60 13.06 -13.49
CA ASP A 35 4.57 14.49 -13.88
C ASP A 35 4.04 15.39 -12.77
N GLY A 36 3.20 14.85 -11.89
CA GLY A 36 2.69 15.50 -10.68
C GLY A 36 3.61 15.37 -9.46
N GLY A 37 4.78 14.77 -9.59
CA GLY A 37 5.79 14.68 -8.53
C GLY A 37 5.70 13.44 -7.64
N ILE A 38 4.68 12.56 -7.78
CA ILE A 38 4.67 11.26 -7.08
C ILE A 38 5.87 10.45 -7.55
N ASN A 39 6.70 10.01 -6.59
CA ASN A 39 7.88 9.21 -6.90
C ASN A 39 7.90 7.84 -6.21
N PHE A 40 6.80 7.38 -5.62
CA PHE A 40 6.66 6.04 -5.05
C PHE A 40 5.58 5.27 -5.79
N LEU A 41 5.97 4.21 -6.51
CA LEU A 41 5.07 3.34 -7.28
C LEU A 41 5.07 1.94 -6.68
N ASP A 42 3.90 1.47 -6.23
CA ASP A 42 3.71 0.16 -5.59
C ASP A 42 2.88 -0.77 -6.49
N THR A 43 3.48 -1.85 -6.94
CA THR A 43 2.85 -2.92 -7.70
C THR A 43 2.99 -4.29 -7.02
N SER A 44 2.66 -5.37 -7.70
CA SER A 44 2.87 -6.75 -7.25
C SER A 44 2.87 -7.72 -8.43
N ALA A 45 3.67 -8.77 -8.33
CA ALA A 45 3.66 -9.88 -9.28
C ALA A 45 2.27 -10.56 -9.43
N CYS A 46 1.37 -10.40 -8.46
CA CYS A 46 0.02 -10.97 -8.47
C CYS A 46 -1.07 -9.99 -8.96
N TYR A 47 -0.72 -8.76 -9.37
CA TYR A 47 -1.69 -7.79 -9.92
C TYR A 47 -1.86 -7.93 -11.44
N GLY A 48 -1.99 -9.18 -11.93
CA GLY A 48 -2.16 -9.45 -13.35
C GLY A 48 -0.96 -8.99 -14.19
N GLU A 49 -1.22 -8.13 -15.17
CA GLU A 49 -0.21 -7.63 -16.12
C GLU A 49 0.40 -6.26 -15.71
N THR A 50 0.14 -5.79 -14.49
CA THR A 50 0.51 -4.43 -14.06
C THR A 50 2.02 -4.18 -14.15
N GLU A 51 2.86 -5.17 -13.78
CA GLU A 51 4.32 -5.05 -13.94
C GLU A 51 4.74 -4.90 -15.41
N GLU A 52 4.09 -5.62 -16.32
CA GLU A 52 4.36 -5.50 -17.76
C GLU A 52 3.88 -4.15 -18.32
N MET A 53 2.75 -3.64 -17.86
CA MET A 53 2.24 -2.32 -18.23
C MET A 53 3.21 -1.22 -17.78
N MET A 54 3.74 -1.31 -16.56
CA MET A 54 4.78 -0.39 -16.09
C MET A 54 6.04 -0.45 -16.97
N GLY A 55 6.55 -1.65 -17.25
CA GLY A 55 7.71 -1.84 -18.10
C GLY A 55 7.53 -1.26 -19.51
N LYS A 56 6.35 -1.40 -20.09
CA LYS A 56 6.03 -0.86 -21.41
C LYS A 56 5.85 0.66 -21.45
N THR A 57 5.50 1.28 -20.32
CA THR A 57 5.05 2.69 -20.32
C THR A 57 6.00 3.65 -19.63
N VAL A 58 6.66 3.27 -18.54
CA VAL A 58 7.50 4.18 -17.73
C VAL A 58 8.90 3.66 -17.43
N ALA A 59 9.33 2.50 -17.99
CA ALA A 59 10.68 2.00 -17.78
C ALA A 59 11.76 3.00 -18.22
N HIS A 60 11.50 3.83 -19.24
CA HIS A 60 12.41 4.88 -19.70
C HIS A 60 12.56 6.05 -18.70
N ARG A 61 11.71 6.12 -17.67
CA ARG A 61 11.71 7.11 -16.57
C ARG A 61 12.21 6.51 -15.26
N ARG A 62 12.92 5.35 -15.30
CA ARG A 62 13.26 4.54 -14.11
C ARG A 62 13.91 5.32 -12.98
N ASP A 63 14.71 6.32 -13.29
CA ASP A 63 15.42 7.13 -12.30
C ASP A 63 14.53 8.17 -11.58
N GLU A 64 13.29 8.35 -12.03
CA GLU A 64 12.36 9.33 -11.47
C GLU A 64 11.54 8.76 -10.31
N TYR A 65 11.52 7.42 -10.09
CA TYR A 65 10.67 6.82 -9.09
C TYR A 65 11.33 5.68 -8.31
N PHE A 66 10.83 5.50 -7.11
CA PHE A 66 11.10 4.37 -6.24
C PHE A 66 10.09 3.26 -6.57
N LEU A 67 10.60 2.11 -6.97
CA LEU A 67 9.81 0.98 -7.46
C LEU A 67 9.66 -0.08 -6.37
N ALA A 68 8.42 -0.30 -5.91
CA ALA A 68 8.08 -1.37 -4.99
C ALA A 68 7.24 -2.45 -5.69
N THR A 69 7.60 -3.72 -5.50
CA THR A 69 6.79 -4.87 -5.89
C THR A 69 6.74 -5.93 -4.79
N LYS A 70 5.99 -7.00 -5.00
CA LYS A 70 5.74 -8.03 -4.01
C LYS A 70 5.88 -9.42 -4.61
N CYS A 71 6.32 -10.39 -3.77
CA CYS A 71 6.55 -11.78 -4.14
C CYS A 71 5.93 -12.76 -3.13
N GLY A 72 6.02 -14.06 -3.41
CA GLY A 72 5.62 -15.16 -2.53
C GLY A 72 4.48 -16.01 -3.05
N HIS A 73 3.55 -15.44 -3.80
CA HIS A 73 2.44 -16.18 -4.41
C HIS A 73 2.85 -16.84 -5.74
N VAL A 74 2.26 -18.00 -6.03
CA VAL A 74 2.37 -18.65 -7.36
C VAL A 74 1.40 -17.98 -8.30
N THR A 75 1.91 -17.13 -9.20
CA THR A 75 1.12 -16.31 -10.12
C THR A 75 1.80 -16.18 -11.48
N GLY A 76 1.03 -15.78 -12.49
CA GLY A 76 1.57 -15.38 -13.79
C GLY A 76 2.38 -16.46 -14.50
N GLY A 77 1.93 -17.72 -14.42
CA GLY A 77 2.61 -18.86 -15.05
C GLY A 77 3.79 -19.41 -14.25
N ALA A 78 4.01 -18.95 -13.02
CA ALA A 78 4.98 -19.59 -12.12
C ALA A 78 4.52 -21.00 -11.75
N THR A 79 5.48 -21.88 -11.58
CA THR A 79 5.27 -23.25 -11.06
C THR A 79 5.97 -23.36 -9.70
N GLY A 80 5.46 -24.23 -8.84
CA GLY A 80 6.06 -24.46 -7.53
C GLY A 80 5.06 -24.31 -6.40
N GLN A 81 5.56 -24.23 -5.19
CA GLN A 81 4.79 -24.03 -3.97
C GLN A 81 4.90 -22.55 -3.52
N ALA A 82 3.77 -21.95 -3.16
CA ALA A 82 3.78 -20.63 -2.54
C ALA A 82 4.74 -20.60 -1.33
N TRP A 83 5.46 -19.51 -1.17
CA TRP A 83 6.41 -19.31 -0.08
C TRP A 83 7.62 -20.27 -0.08
N SER A 84 7.91 -20.94 -1.19
CA SER A 84 9.20 -21.62 -1.35
C SER A 84 10.28 -20.63 -1.80
N VAL A 85 11.54 -20.93 -1.45
CA VAL A 85 12.72 -20.16 -1.90
C VAL A 85 12.70 -20.00 -3.42
N GLU A 86 12.45 -21.10 -4.13
CA GLU A 86 12.39 -21.12 -5.60
C GLU A 86 11.32 -20.17 -6.14
N THR A 87 10.12 -20.15 -5.53
CA THR A 87 9.04 -19.25 -5.93
C THR A 87 9.39 -17.79 -5.69
N ILE A 88 10.07 -17.45 -4.59
CA ILE A 88 10.56 -16.10 -4.31
C ILE A 88 11.56 -15.66 -5.39
N GLU A 89 12.59 -16.48 -5.65
CA GLU A 89 13.64 -16.16 -6.62
C GLU A 89 13.09 -15.99 -8.04
N GLN A 90 12.26 -16.95 -8.49
CA GLN A 90 11.59 -16.88 -9.79
C GLN A 90 10.66 -15.66 -9.91
N SER A 91 9.95 -15.30 -8.84
CA SER A 91 9.07 -14.13 -8.83
C SER A 91 9.86 -12.85 -9.05
N ILE A 92 10.99 -12.68 -8.34
CA ILE A 92 11.85 -11.50 -8.46
C ILE A 92 12.43 -11.39 -9.88
N ASP A 93 12.97 -12.48 -10.43
CA ASP A 93 13.55 -12.49 -11.78
C ASP A 93 12.51 -12.20 -12.86
N ARG A 94 11.29 -12.69 -12.68
CA ARG A 94 10.17 -12.38 -13.55
C ARG A 94 9.74 -10.93 -13.44
N SER A 95 9.68 -10.37 -12.23
CA SER A 95 9.35 -8.97 -12.00
C SER A 95 10.36 -8.03 -12.67
N LEU A 96 11.65 -8.29 -12.53
CA LEU A 96 12.71 -7.52 -13.23
C LEU A 96 12.49 -7.51 -14.75
N LYS A 97 12.19 -8.69 -15.32
CA LYS A 97 11.93 -8.81 -16.75
C LYS A 97 10.68 -8.07 -17.22
N ARG A 98 9.57 -8.17 -16.44
CA ARG A 98 8.30 -7.51 -16.77
C ARG A 98 8.40 -6.00 -16.64
N LEU A 99 9.05 -5.53 -15.60
CA LEU A 99 9.29 -4.11 -15.32
C LEU A 99 10.36 -3.50 -16.22
N GLN A 100 11.09 -4.32 -17.00
CA GLN A 100 12.17 -3.90 -17.91
C GLN A 100 13.25 -3.08 -17.19
N THR A 101 13.68 -3.55 -16.02
CA THR A 101 14.70 -2.92 -15.19
C THR A 101 15.71 -3.95 -14.69
N ASP A 102 16.91 -3.52 -14.37
CA ASP A 102 17.97 -4.35 -13.78
C ASP A 102 17.88 -4.43 -12.25
N HIS A 103 17.13 -3.52 -11.60
CA HIS A 103 16.93 -3.51 -10.16
C HIS A 103 15.54 -3.00 -9.76
N ILE A 104 15.07 -3.49 -8.63
CA ILE A 104 13.86 -3.04 -7.92
C ILE A 104 14.32 -2.31 -6.66
N ASP A 105 13.65 -1.21 -6.26
CA ASP A 105 14.04 -0.55 -5.02
C ASP A 105 13.58 -1.32 -3.80
N LEU A 106 12.36 -1.87 -3.82
CA LEU A 106 11.80 -2.61 -2.69
C LEU A 106 11.05 -3.87 -3.16
N VAL A 107 11.46 -5.03 -2.65
CA VAL A 107 10.69 -6.27 -2.78
C VAL A 107 10.12 -6.67 -1.44
N GLN A 108 8.79 -6.92 -1.41
CA GLN A 108 8.07 -7.25 -0.20
C GLN A 108 7.49 -8.67 -0.24
N LEU A 109 7.49 -9.38 0.89
CA LEU A 109 6.67 -10.59 1.06
C LEU A 109 5.18 -10.18 1.11
N HIS A 110 4.35 -10.77 0.27
CA HIS A 110 2.96 -10.36 0.05
C HIS A 110 1.95 -11.15 0.91
N SER A 111 1.68 -10.71 2.13
CA SER A 111 0.83 -11.39 3.12
C SER A 111 1.40 -12.78 3.50
N CYS A 112 2.71 -12.83 3.74
CA CYS A 112 3.38 -14.05 4.16
C CYS A 112 2.85 -14.51 5.52
N PRO A 113 2.45 -15.78 5.67
CA PRO A 113 2.00 -16.33 6.95
C PRO A 113 3.09 -16.28 8.02
N LEU A 114 2.69 -16.12 9.28
CA LEU A 114 3.62 -16.04 10.42
C LEU A 114 4.54 -17.27 10.51
N GLU A 115 3.96 -18.46 10.39
CA GLU A 115 4.70 -19.72 10.45
C GLU A 115 5.76 -19.86 9.36
N VAL A 116 5.60 -19.21 8.22
CA VAL A 116 6.59 -19.17 7.13
C VAL A 116 7.69 -18.15 7.44
N LEU A 117 7.30 -16.98 7.98
CA LEU A 117 8.27 -15.97 8.42
C LEU A 117 9.21 -16.53 9.51
N GLU A 118 8.67 -17.26 10.46
CA GLU A 118 9.43 -17.88 11.56
C GLU A 118 10.43 -18.95 11.10
N GLN A 119 10.18 -19.61 9.96
CA GLN A 119 11.13 -20.54 9.35
C GLN A 119 12.38 -19.83 8.79
N GLY A 120 12.23 -18.61 8.29
CA GLY A 120 13.33 -17.77 7.83
C GLY A 120 13.75 -17.96 6.37
N ASP A 121 13.46 -19.09 5.73
CA ASP A 121 13.95 -19.42 4.38
C ASP A 121 13.60 -18.36 3.32
N VAL A 122 12.37 -17.82 3.39
CA VAL A 122 11.89 -16.76 2.46
C VAL A 122 12.62 -15.43 2.70
N ILE A 123 13.02 -15.17 3.95
CA ILE A 123 13.79 -13.96 4.32
C ILE A 123 15.21 -14.08 3.78
N GLU A 124 15.84 -15.23 3.94
CA GLU A 124 17.16 -15.50 3.36
C GLU A 124 17.14 -15.38 1.83
N ALA A 125 16.06 -15.82 1.16
CA ALA A 125 15.90 -15.66 -0.28
C ALA A 125 15.85 -14.17 -0.67
N LEU A 126 15.13 -13.31 0.07
CA LEU A 126 15.14 -11.87 -0.15
C LEU A 126 16.52 -11.24 0.12
N GLN A 127 17.22 -11.67 1.16
CA GLN A 127 18.58 -11.18 1.47
C GLN A 127 19.55 -11.54 0.35
N ARG A 128 19.48 -12.77 -0.18
CA ARG A 128 20.29 -13.16 -1.36
C ARG A 128 19.97 -12.31 -2.60
N ALA A 129 18.68 -11.98 -2.81
CA ALA A 129 18.29 -11.09 -3.92
C ALA A 129 18.85 -9.67 -3.74
N ARG A 130 18.89 -9.16 -2.51
CA ARG A 130 19.55 -7.88 -2.17
C ARG A 130 21.05 -7.94 -2.40
N ASP A 131 21.72 -8.98 -1.92
CA ASP A 131 23.16 -9.16 -2.06
C ASP A 131 23.57 -9.30 -3.55
N ALA A 132 22.70 -9.86 -4.37
CA ALA A 132 22.85 -9.94 -5.83
C ALA A 132 22.53 -8.63 -6.58
N GLY A 133 22.12 -7.57 -5.88
CA GLY A 133 21.77 -6.29 -6.48
C GLY A 133 20.42 -6.26 -7.20
N LYS A 134 19.58 -7.30 -7.07
CA LYS A 134 18.25 -7.37 -7.68
C LYS A 134 17.24 -6.48 -7.00
N THR A 135 17.42 -6.23 -5.70
CA THR A 135 16.63 -5.26 -4.92
C THR A 135 17.54 -4.47 -3.99
N ARG A 136 17.16 -3.24 -3.65
CA ARG A 136 17.88 -2.40 -2.68
C ARG A 136 17.42 -2.62 -1.26
N PHE A 137 16.11 -2.76 -1.07
CA PHE A 137 15.46 -2.95 0.21
C PHE A 137 14.54 -4.17 0.18
N ILE A 138 14.31 -4.76 1.35
CA ILE A 138 13.39 -5.89 1.54
C ILE A 138 12.33 -5.52 2.57
N GLY A 139 11.09 -5.94 2.35
CA GLY A 139 9.96 -5.56 3.20
C GLY A 139 8.96 -6.68 3.44
N HIS A 140 8.03 -6.42 4.34
CA HIS A 140 6.85 -7.23 4.56
C HIS A 140 5.60 -6.41 4.29
N SER A 141 4.70 -6.93 3.45
CA SER A 141 3.37 -6.37 3.24
C SER A 141 2.34 -7.30 3.86
N GLY A 142 1.83 -6.93 5.03
CA GLY A 142 0.88 -7.76 5.76
C GLY A 142 0.24 -7.01 6.93
N ASP A 143 -0.58 -7.73 7.69
CA ASP A 143 -1.33 -7.20 8.83
C ASP A 143 -1.24 -8.19 10.00
N ASN A 144 -1.83 -7.86 11.13
CA ASN A 144 -1.96 -8.73 12.30
C ASN A 144 -0.60 -9.19 12.89
N GLU A 145 -0.57 -10.45 13.36
CA GLU A 145 0.59 -11.01 14.06
C GLU A 145 1.83 -11.16 13.15
N ALA A 146 1.62 -11.46 11.87
CA ALA A 146 2.71 -11.54 10.91
C ALA A 146 3.41 -10.18 10.70
N ALA A 147 2.64 -9.09 10.64
CA ALA A 147 3.18 -7.73 10.56
C ALA A 147 3.94 -7.35 11.83
N ARG A 148 3.41 -7.68 13.01
CA ARG A 148 4.09 -7.45 14.28
C ARG A 148 5.40 -8.20 14.36
N TRP A 149 5.38 -9.48 14.05
CA TRP A 149 6.60 -10.29 14.02
C TRP A 149 7.64 -9.72 13.05
N ALA A 150 7.22 -9.29 11.87
CA ALA A 150 8.11 -8.71 10.88
C ALA A 150 8.83 -7.46 11.42
N VAL A 151 8.11 -6.58 12.16
CA VAL A 151 8.70 -5.42 12.80
C VAL A 151 9.65 -5.82 13.93
N GLU A 152 9.24 -6.74 14.79
CA GLU A 152 10.04 -7.17 15.97
C GLU A 152 11.31 -7.93 15.56
N SER A 153 11.27 -8.68 14.46
CA SER A 153 12.38 -9.52 13.98
C SER A 153 13.62 -8.74 13.55
N GLY A 154 13.45 -7.49 13.09
CA GLY A 154 14.54 -6.65 12.58
C GLY A 154 15.13 -7.11 11.23
N HIS A 155 14.44 -8.00 10.51
CA HIS A 155 14.92 -8.50 9.21
C HIS A 155 14.54 -7.63 8.03
N PHE A 156 13.54 -6.76 8.17
CA PHE A 156 12.94 -5.98 7.10
C PHE A 156 13.25 -4.50 7.21
N ASP A 157 13.45 -3.85 6.08
CA ASP A 157 13.65 -2.40 5.99
C ASP A 157 12.33 -1.63 6.01
N THR A 158 11.21 -2.29 5.56
CA THR A 158 9.89 -1.64 5.48
C THR A 158 8.75 -2.54 5.93
N LEU A 159 7.69 -1.91 6.43
CA LEU A 159 6.38 -2.50 6.68
C LEU A 159 5.33 -1.84 5.79
N GLN A 160 4.58 -2.64 5.02
CA GLN A 160 3.36 -2.18 4.37
C GLN A 160 2.14 -2.78 5.08
N THR A 161 1.28 -1.94 5.67
CA THR A 161 0.13 -2.41 6.46
C THR A 161 -1.11 -1.55 6.21
N SER A 162 -2.29 -2.05 6.63
CA SER A 162 -3.55 -1.32 6.54
C SER A 162 -3.66 -0.32 7.70
N TYR A 163 -3.94 0.93 7.37
CA TYR A 163 -4.29 1.97 8.34
C TYR A 163 -5.16 3.04 7.70
N ASN A 164 -6.29 3.34 8.31
CA ASN A 164 -7.22 4.39 7.89
C ASN A 164 -8.22 4.66 9.01
N LEU A 165 -9.13 5.60 8.79
CA LEU A 165 -10.07 6.04 9.83
C LEU A 165 -11.01 4.94 10.39
N VAL A 166 -11.28 3.85 9.65
CA VAL A 166 -12.09 2.69 10.10
C VAL A 166 -11.25 1.43 10.35
N GLU A 167 -9.92 1.53 10.24
CA GLU A 167 -8.95 0.47 10.52
C GLU A 167 -7.73 1.06 11.21
N GLN A 168 -7.77 1.12 12.54
CA GLN A 168 -6.73 1.79 13.33
C GLN A 168 -5.89 0.83 14.19
N HIS A 169 -5.98 -0.48 13.99
CA HIS A 169 -5.20 -1.45 14.78
C HIS A 169 -3.68 -1.26 14.65
N GLY A 170 -3.20 -0.69 13.54
CA GLY A 170 -1.81 -0.26 13.43
C GLY A 170 -1.40 0.78 14.48
N HIS A 171 -2.34 1.63 14.90
CA HIS A 171 -2.17 2.62 15.96
C HIS A 171 -2.51 2.02 17.35
N THR A 172 -3.73 1.50 17.55
CA THR A 172 -4.19 1.03 18.88
C THR A 172 -3.37 -0.14 19.42
N LYS A 173 -2.79 -0.97 18.53
CA LYS A 173 -1.84 -2.03 18.92
C LYS A 173 -0.37 -1.61 18.85
N ASN A 174 -0.09 -0.32 18.74
CA ASN A 174 1.27 0.25 18.75
C ASN A 174 2.22 -0.28 17.64
N LEU A 175 1.69 -0.80 16.53
CA LEU A 175 2.52 -1.37 15.47
C LEU A 175 3.29 -0.30 14.69
N LEU A 176 2.63 0.80 14.33
CA LEU A 176 3.26 1.89 13.58
C LEU A 176 4.32 2.62 14.42
N SER A 177 4.06 2.82 15.72
CA SER A 177 5.07 3.42 16.61
C SER A 177 6.27 2.51 16.79
N LEU A 178 6.06 1.21 16.93
CA LEU A 178 7.14 0.22 17.00
C LEU A 178 7.99 0.19 15.73
N ALA A 179 7.35 0.28 14.56
CA ALA A 179 8.06 0.38 13.28
C ALA A 179 8.93 1.65 13.23
N GLY A 180 8.39 2.80 13.68
CA GLY A 180 9.14 4.05 13.77
C GLY A 180 10.31 3.98 14.75
N GLU A 181 10.14 3.37 15.92
CA GLU A 181 11.23 3.15 16.89
C GLU A 181 12.37 2.29 16.32
N LYS A 182 12.06 1.42 15.36
CA LYS A 182 13.03 0.56 14.65
C LYS A 182 13.54 1.18 13.34
N GLU A 183 13.20 2.43 13.08
CA GLU A 183 13.61 3.16 11.87
C GLU A 183 13.17 2.43 10.56
N MET A 184 12.09 1.66 10.61
CA MET A 184 11.51 1.02 9.44
C MET A 184 10.67 2.02 8.63
N GLY A 185 10.80 2.01 7.31
CA GLY A 185 9.89 2.75 6.44
C GLY A 185 8.48 2.16 6.49
N THR A 186 7.46 3.01 6.66
CA THR A 186 6.07 2.58 6.77
C THR A 186 5.26 2.99 5.54
N ILE A 187 4.62 2.02 4.92
CA ILE A 187 3.78 2.18 3.74
C ILE A 187 2.35 1.81 4.10
N ILE A 188 1.42 2.73 3.94
CA ILE A 188 0.02 2.48 4.25
C ILE A 188 -0.75 2.10 3.00
N LYS A 189 -1.29 0.88 2.99
CA LYS A 189 -2.28 0.43 2.02
C LYS A 189 -3.69 0.76 2.53
N ARG A 190 -4.66 0.97 1.61
CA ARG A 190 -6.06 1.34 1.90
C ARG A 190 -6.22 2.65 2.71
N PRO A 191 -5.42 3.69 2.47
CA PRO A 191 -5.39 4.89 3.30
C PRO A 191 -6.73 5.66 3.30
N VAL A 192 -7.54 5.48 2.27
CA VAL A 192 -8.86 6.12 2.12
C VAL A 192 -10.02 5.15 2.39
N ALA A 193 -9.76 4.09 3.18
CA ALA A 193 -10.76 3.08 3.54
C ALA A 193 -11.54 2.55 2.31
N ASN A 194 -10.85 2.31 1.19
CA ASN A 194 -11.46 1.90 -0.08
C ASN A 194 -12.55 2.87 -0.61
N GLY A 195 -12.52 4.13 -0.18
CA GLY A 195 -13.44 5.18 -0.61
C GLY A 195 -14.88 5.02 -0.09
N VAL A 196 -15.09 4.27 0.98
CA VAL A 196 -16.43 3.98 1.51
C VAL A 196 -17.00 5.08 2.39
N TRP A 197 -16.19 5.96 2.98
CA TRP A 197 -16.67 7.00 3.91
C TRP A 197 -17.68 7.92 3.25
N GLY A 198 -18.85 8.09 3.87
CA GLY A 198 -19.93 8.91 3.34
C GLY A 198 -20.73 8.30 2.19
N LYS A 199 -20.42 7.08 1.75
CA LYS A 199 -21.21 6.37 0.74
C LYS A 199 -22.45 5.72 1.35
N THR A 200 -23.47 5.53 0.53
CA THR A 200 -24.72 4.83 0.89
C THR A 200 -24.62 3.32 0.72
N SER A 201 -23.59 2.84 0.02
CA SER A 201 -23.29 1.42 -0.16
C SER A 201 -21.81 1.24 -0.46
N SER A 202 -21.28 0.06 -0.16
CA SER A 202 -19.94 -0.31 -0.57
C SER A 202 -19.84 -0.37 -2.10
N PRO A 203 -18.77 0.16 -2.71
CA PRO A 203 -18.59 0.09 -4.16
C PRO A 203 -18.26 -1.34 -4.65
N TYR A 204 -17.78 -2.22 -3.76
CA TYR A 204 -17.44 -3.62 -4.06
C TYR A 204 -17.29 -4.44 -2.78
N ALA A 205 -17.51 -5.76 -2.86
CA ALA A 205 -17.57 -6.67 -1.71
C ALA A 205 -16.33 -6.60 -0.78
N TYR A 206 -15.15 -6.35 -1.35
CA TYR A 206 -13.92 -6.17 -0.57
C TYR A 206 -13.95 -4.95 0.39
N GLY A 207 -14.81 -3.96 0.12
CA GLY A 207 -15.01 -2.79 0.97
C GLY A 207 -16.16 -2.91 1.97
N ASP A 208 -16.95 -4.00 1.95
CA ASP A 208 -18.19 -4.10 2.72
C ASP A 208 -17.98 -3.92 4.23
N GLU A 209 -16.95 -4.54 4.80
CA GLU A 209 -16.67 -4.40 6.24
C GLU A 209 -16.21 -2.99 6.59
N TYR A 210 -15.39 -2.34 5.76
CA TYR A 210 -15.02 -0.94 5.96
C TYR A 210 -16.25 -0.02 5.84
N HIS A 211 -17.16 -0.31 4.92
CA HIS A 211 -18.40 0.43 4.79
C HIS A 211 -19.26 0.29 6.06
N ARG A 212 -19.48 -0.94 6.53
CA ARG A 212 -20.20 -1.22 7.78
C ARG A 212 -19.61 -0.44 8.96
N ARG A 213 -18.28 -0.47 9.14
CA ARG A 213 -17.60 0.28 10.20
C ARG A 213 -17.76 1.78 10.03
N SER A 214 -17.72 2.29 8.80
CA SER A 214 -17.92 3.71 8.52
C SER A 214 -19.31 4.18 8.90
N GLU A 215 -20.35 3.37 8.66
CA GLU A 215 -21.71 3.68 9.08
C GLU A 215 -21.84 3.75 10.60
N ILE A 216 -21.33 2.73 11.32
CA ILE A 216 -21.34 2.70 12.79
C ILE A 216 -20.61 3.93 13.38
N MET A 217 -19.43 4.29 12.86
CA MET A 217 -18.72 5.48 13.33
C MET A 217 -19.48 6.77 13.07
N ARG A 218 -20.21 6.86 11.96
CA ARG A 218 -21.03 8.04 11.60
C ARG A 218 -22.32 8.13 12.41
N GLU A 219 -22.88 7.03 12.90
CA GLU A 219 -24.03 7.02 13.82
C GLU A 219 -23.74 7.76 15.13
N LEU A 220 -22.48 7.94 15.50
CA LEU A 220 -22.08 8.78 16.65
C LEU A 220 -22.30 10.28 16.43
N GLY A 221 -22.82 10.66 15.26
CA GLY A 221 -23.11 12.04 14.88
C GLY A 221 -22.00 12.70 14.03
N PRO A 222 -22.15 13.98 13.65
CA PRO A 222 -21.17 14.71 12.86
C PRO A 222 -19.85 14.87 13.63
N ILE A 223 -18.75 14.96 12.89
CA ILE A 223 -17.45 15.33 13.43
C ILE A 223 -17.33 16.86 13.30
N GLY A 224 -17.08 17.55 14.40
CA GLY A 224 -16.91 19.01 14.37
C GLY A 224 -15.69 19.39 13.52
N ASP A 225 -15.81 20.43 12.71
CA ASP A 225 -14.76 20.96 11.84
C ASP A 225 -14.22 19.96 10.80
N GLU A 226 -14.97 18.87 10.52
CA GLU A 226 -14.56 17.92 9.48
C GLU A 226 -14.52 18.59 8.09
N PRO A 227 -13.53 18.24 7.23
CA PRO A 227 -13.53 18.68 5.85
C PRO A 227 -14.81 18.28 5.12
N GLY A 228 -15.32 19.18 4.27
CA GLY A 228 -16.50 18.88 3.45
C GLY A 228 -16.30 17.79 2.41
N ASP A 229 -15.03 17.50 2.06
CA ASP A 229 -14.65 16.39 1.18
C ASP A 229 -14.30 15.14 2.00
N PRO A 230 -15.09 14.06 1.87
CA PRO A 230 -14.82 12.80 2.56
C PRO A 230 -13.45 12.19 2.23
N TYR A 231 -12.93 12.41 1.03
CA TYR A 231 -11.63 11.90 0.63
C TYR A 231 -10.50 12.65 1.34
N MET A 232 -10.63 13.97 1.47
CA MET A 232 -9.71 14.80 2.24
C MET A 232 -9.70 14.40 3.73
N LEU A 233 -10.86 14.09 4.31
CA LEU A 233 -10.96 13.60 5.68
C LEU A 233 -10.18 12.31 5.87
N THR A 234 -10.42 11.32 4.99
CA THR A 234 -9.80 9.98 5.12
C THR A 234 -8.30 10.01 4.90
N MET A 235 -7.83 10.72 3.87
CA MET A 235 -6.41 10.87 3.58
C MET A 235 -5.71 11.71 4.65
N GLY A 236 -6.34 12.82 5.06
CA GLY A 236 -5.83 13.70 6.10
C GLY A 236 -5.65 12.98 7.44
N PHE A 237 -6.62 12.14 7.84
CA PHE A 237 -6.49 11.29 9.01
C PHE A 237 -5.30 10.34 8.89
N THR A 238 -5.17 9.61 7.78
CA THR A 238 -4.08 8.65 7.59
C THR A 238 -2.71 9.33 7.63
N LEU A 239 -2.56 10.47 6.94
CA LEU A 239 -1.30 11.21 6.89
C LEU A 239 -1.02 12.04 8.16
N ALA A 240 -1.98 12.19 9.08
CA ALA A 240 -1.74 12.83 10.37
C ALA A 240 -0.91 11.96 11.33
N HIS A 241 -0.87 10.64 11.15
CA HIS A 241 -0.07 9.77 12.00
C HIS A 241 1.44 10.00 11.77
N PRO A 242 2.24 10.28 12.81
CA PRO A 242 3.64 10.68 12.66
C PRO A 242 4.55 9.60 12.06
N ASN A 243 4.19 8.33 12.25
CA ASN A 243 4.94 7.18 11.73
C ASN A 243 4.31 6.62 10.43
N VAL A 244 3.65 7.45 9.64
CA VAL A 244 3.22 7.12 8.28
C VAL A 244 4.12 7.86 7.31
N ASP A 245 4.98 7.12 6.60
CA ASP A 245 5.90 7.72 5.64
C ASP A 245 5.23 7.89 4.27
N VAL A 246 4.56 6.83 3.78
CA VAL A 246 3.90 6.82 2.47
C VAL A 246 2.50 6.24 2.58
N ALA A 247 1.51 6.92 2.02
CA ALA A 247 0.15 6.41 1.80
C ALA A 247 -0.05 6.11 0.31
N ILE A 248 -0.28 4.83 -0.05
CA ILE A 248 -0.47 4.43 -1.44
C ILE A 248 -1.95 4.41 -1.82
N VAL A 249 -2.30 5.13 -2.88
CA VAL A 249 -3.68 5.21 -3.39
C VAL A 249 -3.73 4.72 -4.83
N GLY A 250 -4.64 3.81 -5.11
CA GLY A 250 -4.95 3.38 -6.47
C GLY A 250 -5.95 4.32 -7.17
N SER A 251 -5.81 4.47 -8.46
CA SER A 251 -6.80 5.14 -9.31
C SER A 251 -6.70 4.65 -10.75
N HIS A 252 -7.85 4.56 -11.41
CA HIS A 252 -7.95 4.32 -12.86
C HIS A 252 -8.23 5.62 -13.66
N ASN A 253 -8.19 6.78 -12.99
CA ASN A 253 -8.45 8.07 -13.60
C ASN A 253 -7.29 9.06 -13.32
N PRO A 254 -6.56 9.53 -14.35
CA PRO A 254 -5.48 10.50 -14.19
C PRO A 254 -5.91 11.82 -13.53
N ALA A 255 -7.18 12.21 -13.67
CA ALA A 255 -7.69 13.42 -13.01
C ALA A 255 -7.76 13.25 -11.49
N HIS A 256 -8.12 12.06 -11.00
CA HIS A 256 -8.10 11.76 -9.57
C HIS A 256 -6.66 11.76 -9.01
N VAL A 257 -5.69 11.26 -9.79
CA VAL A 257 -4.28 11.31 -9.38
C VAL A 257 -3.85 12.77 -9.16
N ARG A 258 -4.13 13.66 -10.10
CA ARG A 258 -3.82 15.10 -9.98
C ARG A 258 -4.55 15.77 -8.82
N SER A 259 -5.83 15.45 -8.62
CA SER A 259 -6.62 15.97 -7.51
C SER A 259 -6.06 15.52 -6.15
N ASN A 260 -5.60 14.26 -6.05
CA ASN A 260 -4.99 13.73 -4.83
C ASN A 260 -3.66 14.44 -4.50
N ILE A 261 -2.84 14.70 -5.52
CA ILE A 261 -1.59 15.47 -5.35
C ILE A 261 -1.89 16.86 -4.83
N GLU A 262 -2.77 17.59 -5.50
CA GLU A 262 -3.19 18.95 -5.12
C GLU A 262 -3.72 19.01 -3.67
N MET A 263 -4.52 18.02 -3.29
CA MET A 263 -5.06 17.92 -1.93
C MET A 263 -3.94 17.70 -0.90
N VAL A 264 -3.03 16.76 -1.15
CA VAL A 264 -1.95 16.45 -0.19
C VAL A 264 -0.98 17.62 -0.05
N GLU A 265 -0.67 18.31 -1.14
CA GLU A 265 0.31 19.40 -1.14
C GLU A 265 -0.26 20.73 -0.56
N ASN A 266 -1.53 21.04 -0.85
CA ASN A 266 -2.06 22.37 -0.64
C ASN A 266 -3.23 22.46 0.36
N GLN A 267 -3.85 21.32 0.75
CA GLN A 267 -5.06 21.32 1.58
C GLN A 267 -4.87 20.57 2.91
N LEU A 268 -3.83 19.73 3.04
CA LEU A 268 -3.50 19.09 4.31
C LEU A 268 -2.50 19.92 5.11
N PRO A 269 -2.42 19.75 6.44
CA PRO A 269 -3.16 18.78 7.27
C PRO A 269 -4.60 19.19 7.59
N ILE A 270 -5.43 18.23 8.03
CA ILE A 270 -6.73 18.48 8.66
C ILE A 270 -6.54 18.90 10.12
N ALA A 271 -7.59 19.45 10.74
CA ALA A 271 -7.52 19.90 12.14
C ALA A 271 -7.26 18.73 13.11
N ASP A 272 -6.38 18.94 14.10
CA ASP A 272 -6.07 17.94 15.12
C ASP A 272 -7.30 17.48 15.91
N SER A 273 -8.27 18.37 16.16
CA SER A 273 -9.53 18.04 16.82
C SER A 273 -10.32 16.96 16.08
N VAL A 274 -10.28 16.99 14.75
CA VAL A 274 -10.93 15.99 13.88
C VAL A 274 -10.21 14.65 14.00
N VAL A 275 -8.88 14.66 13.97
CA VAL A 275 -8.06 13.44 14.12
C VAL A 275 -8.32 12.77 15.47
N GLN A 276 -8.33 13.55 16.56
CA GLN A 276 -8.57 13.03 17.92
C GLN A 276 -9.99 12.49 18.08
N GLU A 277 -11.00 13.12 17.46
CA GLU A 277 -12.37 12.61 17.51
C GLU A 277 -12.51 11.28 16.75
N ILE A 278 -11.80 11.11 15.63
CA ILE A 278 -11.77 9.84 14.88
C ILE A 278 -11.11 8.73 15.71
N TYR A 279 -9.99 9.01 16.39
CA TYR A 279 -9.37 8.07 17.33
C TYR A 279 -10.34 7.65 18.43
N ARG A 280 -10.95 8.62 19.10
CA ARG A 280 -11.92 8.35 20.18
C ARG A 280 -13.10 7.46 19.72
N ARG A 281 -13.63 7.69 18.53
CA ARG A 281 -14.72 6.88 17.97
C ARG A 281 -14.29 5.45 17.71
N PHE A 282 -13.11 5.26 17.15
CA PHE A 282 -12.59 3.93 16.88
C PHE A 282 -12.34 3.17 18.18
N GLU A 283 -11.66 3.75 19.16
CA GLU A 283 -11.42 3.14 20.48
C GLU A 283 -12.72 2.75 21.20
N GLN A 284 -13.79 3.52 21.03
CA GLN A 284 -15.10 3.21 21.59
C GLN A 284 -15.76 1.99 20.95
N LEU A 285 -15.40 1.65 19.71
CA LEU A 285 -16.14 0.70 18.87
C LEU A 285 -15.32 -0.55 18.50
N GLU A 286 -14.00 -0.56 18.72
CA GLU A 286 -13.10 -1.57 18.17
C GLU A 286 -13.12 -2.94 18.86
N ASP A 287 -13.74 -3.08 20.03
CA ASP A 287 -13.71 -4.30 20.87
C ASP A 287 -14.03 -5.58 20.07
N ASP A 288 -14.97 -5.51 19.13
CA ASP A 288 -15.39 -6.62 18.28
C ASP A 288 -14.79 -6.57 16.86
N TRP A 289 -13.95 -5.57 16.54
CA TRP A 289 -13.40 -5.39 15.20
C TRP A 289 -12.07 -6.12 15.05
N ARG A 290 -11.96 -6.93 14.02
CA ARG A 290 -10.70 -7.58 13.64
C ARG A 290 -10.00 -6.75 12.59
N GLN A 291 -8.66 -6.67 12.67
CA GLN A 291 -7.87 -6.06 11.60
C GLN A 291 -8.13 -6.81 10.28
N LEU A 292 -8.47 -6.06 9.25
CA LEU A 292 -8.73 -6.61 7.91
C LEU A 292 -7.42 -6.74 7.12
N THR A 293 -7.26 -7.88 6.49
CA THR A 293 -6.08 -8.23 5.68
C THR A 293 -6.35 -8.10 4.18
#